data_0940baeb6b23799c4db08b0470b857b6
#
_entry.id   0940baeb6b23799c4db08b0470b857b6
#
_cell.length_a   1.000
_cell.length_b   1.000
_cell.length_c   1.000
_cell.angle_alpha   90.00
_cell.angle_beta   90.00
_cell.angle_gamma   90.00
#
_symmetry.space_group_name_H-M   'P 1'
#
loop_
_entity.id
_entity.type
_entity.pdbx_description
1 polymer ?
#
loop_
_entity_poly.entity_id
_entity_poly.type
_entity_poly.pdbx_seq_one_letter_code
_entity_poly.pdbx_strand_id
1 'polypeptide(L)'
;SGGEMKRIEIATVLAKDHKICVFDEPEAGIDLWSFSMLIKRFEQIHKEKKQSLILISHQERIIRMADRIMVIGDGKVEAVGTADEIVPILYGKKPESCGCRIQKGGELYER
;
A
#
# COMPACT_ATOMS: atom_id res chain seq x y z
N SER A 1 5.90 -24.02 0.26
CA SER A 1 5.17 -23.28 -0.78
C SER A 1 5.75 -21.89 -0.91
N GLY A 2 5.37 -21.24 -1.98
CA GLY A 2 5.86 -19.89 -2.21
C GLY A 2 5.43 -18.93 -1.13
N GLY A 3 4.24 -19.11 -0.61
CA GLY A 3 3.75 -18.22 0.44
C GLY A 3 4.51 -18.39 1.73
N GLU A 4 4.90 -19.61 2.05
CA GLU A 4 5.69 -19.82 3.25
C GLU A 4 7.06 -19.21 3.14
N MET A 5 7.69 -19.35 1.98
CA MET A 5 8.99 -18.73 1.78
C MET A 5 8.91 -17.23 1.85
N LYS A 6 7.83 -16.67 1.31
CA LYS A 6 7.66 -15.22 1.35
C LYS A 6 7.51 -14.73 2.79
N ARG A 7 6.78 -15.48 3.62
CA ARG A 7 6.64 -15.07 5.01
C ARG A 7 7.98 -15.09 5.74
N ILE A 8 8.81 -16.07 5.41
CA ILE A 8 10.14 -16.16 6.02
C ILE A 8 11.00 -14.99 5.57
N GLU A 9 10.94 -14.64 4.30
CA GLU A 9 11.69 -13.50 3.80
C GLU A 9 11.29 -12.21 4.51
N ILE A 10 9.99 -11.99 4.63
CA ILE A 10 9.49 -10.78 5.27
C ILE A 10 9.92 -10.76 6.73
N ALA A 11 9.78 -11.89 7.43
CA ALA A 11 10.15 -11.94 8.83
C ALA A 11 11.65 -11.67 9.00
N THR A 12 12.47 -12.17 8.08
CA THR A 12 13.91 -11.97 8.16
C THR A 12 14.25 -10.49 8.03
N VAL A 13 13.61 -9.80 7.10
CA VAL A 13 13.85 -8.38 6.92
C VAL A 13 13.37 -7.59 8.15
N LEU A 14 12.20 -7.93 8.66
CA LEU A 14 11.63 -7.19 9.78
C LEU A 14 12.35 -7.47 11.10
N ALA A 15 13.08 -8.57 11.18
CA ALA A 15 13.80 -8.90 12.41
C ALA A 15 15.02 -8.03 12.62
N LYS A 16 15.48 -7.34 11.58
CA LYS A 16 16.67 -6.53 11.70
C LYS A 16 16.31 -5.06 11.86
N ASP A 17 17.25 -4.31 12.43
CA ASP A 17 17.02 -2.88 12.61
C ASP A 17 17.38 -2.14 11.35
N HIS A 18 16.39 -1.90 10.53
CA HIS A 18 16.57 -1.08 9.32
C HIS A 18 15.87 0.24 9.54
N LYS A 19 16.43 1.29 9.01
CA LYS A 19 15.75 2.58 9.05
C LYS A 19 14.66 2.66 8.01
N ILE A 20 14.85 2.01 6.87
CA ILE A 20 13.88 2.01 5.79
C ILE A 20 13.76 0.59 5.28
N CYS A 21 12.54 0.12 5.16
CA CYS A 21 12.25 -1.18 4.56
C CYS A 21 11.30 -0.99 3.40
N VAL A 22 11.58 -1.66 2.29
CA VAL A 22 10.75 -1.60 1.10
C VAL A 22 10.23 -2.98 0.79
N PHE A 23 8.93 -3.10 0.66
CA PHE A 23 8.28 -4.37 0.30
C PHE A 23 7.46 -4.16 -0.96
N ASP A 24 7.72 -4.99 -1.96
CA ASP A 24 7.03 -4.90 -3.24
C ASP A 24 5.98 -6.00 -3.30
N GLU A 25 4.74 -5.62 -3.15
CA GLU A 25 3.59 -6.54 -3.17
C GLU A 25 3.79 -7.70 -2.22
N PRO A 26 4.01 -7.41 -0.93
CA PRO A 26 4.32 -8.47 0.02
C PRO A 26 3.16 -9.45 0.21
N GLU A 27 1.96 -9.05 -0.15
CA GLU A 27 0.79 -9.90 0.00
C GLU A 27 0.64 -10.91 -1.15
N ALA A 28 1.39 -10.75 -2.23
CA ALA A 28 1.20 -11.61 -3.40
C ALA A 28 1.56 -13.06 -3.06
N GLY A 29 0.66 -13.94 -3.38
CA GLY A 29 0.92 -15.37 -3.21
C GLY A 29 0.74 -15.91 -1.82
N ILE A 30 0.26 -15.12 -0.87
CA ILE A 30 0.05 -15.64 0.48
C ILE A 30 -1.45 -15.79 0.73
N ASP A 31 -1.78 -16.69 1.66
CA ASP A 31 -3.17 -16.97 1.96
C ASP A 31 -3.75 -15.91 2.88
N LEU A 32 -5.05 -16.00 3.08
CA LEU A 32 -5.76 -14.98 3.82
C LEU A 32 -5.32 -14.90 5.26
N TRP A 33 -5.07 -16.04 5.89
CA TRP A 33 -4.66 -16.04 7.29
C TRP A 33 -3.27 -15.40 7.44
N SER A 34 -2.35 -15.78 6.56
CA SER A 34 -1.01 -15.21 6.59
C SER A 34 -1.04 -13.72 6.27
N PHE A 35 -1.93 -13.31 5.37
CA PHE A 35 -2.07 -11.90 5.07
C PHE A 35 -2.52 -11.12 6.31
N SER A 36 -3.44 -11.67 7.08
CA SER A 36 -3.88 -11.01 8.31
C SER A 36 -2.73 -10.84 9.30
N MET A 37 -1.89 -11.87 9.41
CA MET A 37 -0.73 -11.77 10.30
C MET A 37 0.25 -10.72 9.81
N LEU A 38 0.44 -10.65 8.49
CA LEU A 38 1.33 -9.65 7.91
C LEU A 38 0.84 -8.24 8.20
N ILE A 39 -0.46 -8.01 8.05
CA ILE A 39 -1.04 -6.71 8.33
C ILE A 39 -0.81 -6.32 9.78
N LYS A 40 -1.02 -7.26 10.71
CA LYS A 40 -0.79 -6.97 12.12
C LYS A 40 0.66 -6.58 12.39
N ARG A 41 1.58 -7.26 11.71
CA ARG A 41 2.98 -6.95 11.90
C ARG A 41 3.31 -5.55 11.38
N PHE A 42 2.78 -5.20 10.21
CA PHE A 42 3.00 -3.86 9.68
C PHE A 42 2.39 -2.80 10.59
N GLU A 43 1.21 -3.07 11.13
CA GLU A 43 0.58 -2.12 12.05
C GLU A 43 1.42 -1.92 13.30
N GLN A 44 2.01 -3.00 13.82
CA GLN A 44 2.84 -2.89 14.98
C GLN A 44 4.07 -2.03 14.70
N ILE A 45 4.71 -2.25 13.54
CA ILE A 45 5.88 -1.47 13.17
C ILE A 45 5.50 0.00 13.01
N HIS A 46 4.34 0.25 12.44
CA HIS A 46 3.85 1.61 12.27
C HIS A 46 3.67 2.30 13.61
N LYS A 47 3.16 1.58 14.61
CA LYS A 47 2.98 2.17 15.92
C LYS A 47 4.30 2.47 16.60
N GLU A 48 5.29 1.62 16.40
CA GLU A 48 6.58 1.82 17.06
C GLU A 48 7.36 2.99 16.47
N LYS A 49 7.09 3.30 15.20
CA LYS A 49 7.70 4.45 14.52
C LYS A 49 9.22 4.46 14.57
N LYS A 50 9.80 3.28 14.60
CA LYS A 50 11.25 3.18 14.62
C LYS A 50 11.84 3.08 13.24
N GLN A 51 11.04 2.72 12.27
CA GLN A 51 11.52 2.59 10.91
C GLN A 51 10.45 3.03 9.94
N SER A 52 10.86 3.36 8.74
CA SER A 52 9.94 3.76 7.69
C SER A 52 9.68 2.58 6.79
N LEU A 53 8.43 2.38 6.46
CA LEU A 53 8.03 1.31 5.57
C LEU A 53 7.54 1.90 4.26
N ILE A 54 8.05 1.37 3.17
CA ILE A 54 7.54 1.70 1.85
C ILE A 54 6.92 0.43 1.32
N LEU A 55 5.61 0.47 1.08
CA LEU A 55 4.87 -0.70 0.63
C LEU A 55 4.28 -0.42 -0.73
N ILE A 56 4.57 -1.30 -1.67
CA ILE A 56 3.96 -1.23 -2.99
C ILE A 56 2.88 -2.28 -3.02
N SER A 57 1.63 -1.88 -3.17
CA SER A 57 0.54 -2.82 -3.02
C SER A 57 -0.72 -2.30 -3.68
N HIS A 58 -1.58 -3.23 -4.06
CA HIS A 58 -2.92 -2.91 -4.53
C HIS A 58 -3.97 -3.30 -3.49
N GLN A 59 -3.55 -3.82 -2.36
CA GLN A 59 -4.50 -4.27 -1.35
C GLN A 59 -5.03 -3.11 -0.54
N GLU A 60 -6.34 -3.02 -0.49
CA GLU A 60 -6.97 -1.89 0.19
C GLU A 60 -6.59 -1.82 1.67
N ARG A 61 -6.47 -2.98 2.33
CA ARG A 61 -6.11 -2.97 3.75
C ARG A 61 -4.73 -2.37 3.98
N ILE A 62 -3.79 -2.65 3.08
CA ILE A 62 -2.46 -2.08 3.20
C ILE A 62 -2.51 -0.58 2.91
N ILE A 63 -3.24 -0.21 1.87
CA ILE A 63 -3.33 1.19 1.47
C ILE A 63 -3.94 2.03 2.56
N ARG A 64 -5.01 1.51 3.21
CA ARG A 64 -5.70 2.29 4.23
C ARG A 64 -4.86 2.54 5.47
N MET A 65 -3.86 1.71 5.74
CA MET A 65 -3.07 1.93 6.95
C MET A 65 -1.86 2.81 6.72
N ALA A 66 -1.63 3.26 5.50
CA ALA A 66 -0.48 4.10 5.20
C ALA A 66 -0.66 5.51 5.71
N ASP A 67 0.42 6.14 6.16
CA ASP A 67 0.39 7.55 6.51
C ASP A 67 0.30 8.42 5.26
N ARG A 68 1.02 8.06 4.23
CA ARG A 68 1.03 8.79 2.98
C ARG A 68 0.97 7.79 1.84
N ILE A 69 0.28 8.16 0.79
CA ILE A 69 0.12 7.31 -0.37
C ILE A 69 0.54 8.09 -1.61
N MET A 70 1.32 7.43 -2.44
CA MET A 70 1.72 8.00 -3.72
C MET A 70 1.14 7.11 -4.81
N VAL A 71 0.38 7.70 -5.69
CA VAL A 71 -0.20 6.96 -6.82
C VAL A 71 0.65 7.22 -8.03
N ILE A 72 1.12 6.15 -8.64
CA ILE A 72 1.97 6.24 -9.81
C ILE A 72 1.25 5.62 -11.00
N GLY A 73 1.23 6.33 -12.09
CA GLY A 73 0.63 5.84 -13.32
C GLY A 73 1.35 6.42 -14.50
N ASP A 74 1.50 5.60 -15.54
CA ASP A 74 2.16 6.03 -16.76
C ASP A 74 3.53 6.65 -16.51
N GLY A 75 4.25 6.09 -15.57
CA GLY A 75 5.61 6.54 -15.29
C GLY A 75 5.68 7.86 -14.55
N LYS A 76 4.58 8.32 -14.00
CA LYS A 76 4.54 9.61 -13.33
C LYS A 76 3.84 9.49 -12.00
N VAL A 77 4.11 10.44 -11.11
CA VAL A 77 3.37 10.56 -9.87
C VAL A 77 2.05 11.27 -10.21
N GLU A 78 0.95 10.60 -9.99
CA GLU A 78 -0.35 11.15 -10.31
C GLU A 78 -1.00 11.82 -9.12
N ALA A 79 -0.72 11.35 -7.92
CA ALA A 79 -1.30 11.93 -6.72
C ALA A 79 -0.46 11.55 -5.52
N VAL A 80 -0.44 12.42 -4.52
CA VAL A 80 0.21 12.14 -3.25
C VAL A 80 -0.69 12.72 -2.17
N GLY A 81 -0.91 11.98 -1.11
CA GLY A 81 -1.72 12.48 -0.02
C GLY A 81 -1.84 11.47 1.10
N THR A 82 -2.68 11.81 2.07
CA THR A 82 -2.98 10.89 3.15
C THR A 82 -3.96 9.82 2.67
N ALA A 83 -4.15 8.80 3.48
CA ALA A 83 -5.12 7.78 3.14
C ALA A 83 -6.51 8.38 3.01
N ASP A 84 -6.86 9.33 3.88
CA ASP A 84 -8.18 9.95 3.80
C ASP A 84 -8.38 10.69 2.48
N GLU A 85 -7.32 11.23 1.91
CA GLU A 85 -7.41 11.94 0.66
C GLU A 85 -7.40 11.02 -0.55
N ILE A 86 -6.61 9.97 -0.50
CA ILE A 86 -6.36 9.14 -1.66
C ILE A 86 -7.33 7.97 -1.78
N VAL A 87 -7.73 7.36 -0.67
CA VAL A 87 -8.58 6.19 -0.75
C VAL A 87 -9.90 6.48 -1.48
N PRO A 88 -10.57 7.61 -1.23
CA PRO A 88 -11.78 7.88 -2.00
C PRO A 88 -11.55 7.99 -3.50
N ILE A 89 -10.38 8.48 -3.90
CA ILE A 89 -10.07 8.56 -5.31
C ILE A 89 -9.92 7.16 -5.91
N LEU A 90 -9.27 6.27 -5.19
CA LEU A 90 -9.01 4.94 -5.71
C LEU A 90 -10.22 4.02 -5.68
N TYR A 91 -11.02 4.11 -4.64
CA TYR A 91 -12.09 3.14 -4.42
C TYR A 91 -13.47 3.76 -4.36
N GLY A 92 -13.56 5.06 -4.23
CA GLY A 92 -14.85 5.70 -4.14
C GLY A 92 -15.54 5.73 -5.46
N LYS A 93 -16.85 5.98 -5.43
CA LYS A 93 -17.56 6.18 -6.65
C LYS A 93 -17.13 7.47 -7.25
N LYS A 94 -16.94 7.49 -8.54
CA LYS A 94 -16.56 8.71 -9.18
C LYS A 94 -17.77 9.62 -9.26
N PRO A 95 -17.69 10.80 -8.69
CA PRO A 95 -18.78 11.75 -8.88
C PRO A 95 -18.79 12.11 -10.33
N GLU A 96 -19.95 12.27 -10.88
CA GLU A 96 -20.02 12.61 -12.25
C GLU A 96 -19.34 13.87 -12.56
N SER A 97 -19.43 14.82 -11.69
CA SER A 97 -18.79 16.06 -11.96
C SER A 97 -17.29 15.91 -11.90
N CYS A 98 -16.85 14.92 -11.18
CA CYS A 98 -15.45 14.83 -11.04
C CYS A 98 -14.80 14.10 -12.10
N GLY A 99 -15.53 13.37 -12.80
CA GLY A 99 -14.89 12.64 -13.82
C GLY A 99 -14.01 13.46 -14.61
N CYS A 100 -14.15 14.69 -14.50
CA CYS A 100 -13.34 15.43 -15.31
C CYS A 100 -12.12 15.74 -14.68
N ARG A 101 -12.04 16.02 -13.55
CA ARG A 101 -10.96 16.55 -13.15
C ARG A 101 -9.91 15.76 -12.95
N ILE A 102 -10.12 14.86 -12.57
CA ILE A 102 -9.02 14.19 -12.34
C ILE A 102 -8.52 13.70 -13.48
N GLN A 103 -9.00 13.90 -14.44
CA GLN A 103 -8.64 13.45 -15.47
C GLN A 103 -7.91 13.97 -16.14
N LYS A 104 -7.74 14.43 -16.26
CA LYS A 104 -7.16 14.63 -16.73
C LYS A 104 -6.56 14.14 -16.42
N GLY A 105 -6.68 14.32 -16.10
CA GLY A 105 -6.08 13.47 -15.84
C GLY A 105 -6.96 12.73 -15.43
N GLY A 106 -7.92 12.96 -15.50
CA GLY A 106 -8.88 12.26 -14.93
C GLY A 106 -8.81 10.84 -15.06
N GLU A 107 -8.04 10.28 -15.79
CA GLU A 107 -8.10 8.91 -15.86
C GLU A 107 -7.36 8.21 -14.87
N LEU A 108 -6.81 8.87 -13.97
CA LEU A 108 -6.05 8.20 -13.03
C LEU A 108 -6.77 7.14 -12.31
N TYR A 109 -8.04 7.25 -12.07
CA TYR A 109 -8.67 6.21 -11.40
C TYR A 109 -9.43 5.37 -12.28
N GLU A 110 -9.25 5.43 -13.48
CA GLU A 110 -9.84 4.50 -14.30
C GLU A 110 -9.06 3.31 -14.47
N ARG A 111 -7.96 3.16 -13.90
CA ARG A 111 -7.21 1.97 -14.05
C ARG A 111 -7.52 0.96 -13.11
#